data_6b0a04e2d365aa9ccf77454004096865
#
_entry.id   6b0a04e2d365aa9ccf77454004096865
#
_cell.length_a   1.000
_cell.length_b   1.000
_cell.length_c   1.000
_cell.angle_alpha   90.00
_cell.angle_beta   90.00
_cell.angle_gamma   90.00
#
_symmetry.space_group_name_H-M   'P 1'
#
loop_
_entity.id
_entity.type
_entity.pdbx_description
1 polymer ?
#
loop_
_entity_poly.entity_id
_entity_poly.type
_entity_poly.pdbx_seq_one_letter_code
_entity_poly.pdbx_strand_id
1 'polypeptide(L)'
;NIFKNISQNIDEDVVIASSSSFLPISKISEKTINKDRCLNLHPGNPPYLLKFAEIVPSKFTSKKALDQTKCLLKSIKLHPILLKKEVDGFVFNRLQGALLKEAYSLINNDIVEANDIDLIVRKGLGLRWAVMGPFETIDLNTKGGIEKHSKIMIPFYKSMFSKKGKSNFEKKSIKKVIAERRKLLPLGKMSARISWRDKKIFKLINLLK
;
A
#
# COMPACT_ATOMS: atom_id res chain seq x y z
N ASN A 1 -14.26 20.73 19.16
CA ASN A 1 -13.60 20.08 18.01
C ASN A 1 -12.11 20.43 18.07
N ILE A 2 -11.26 19.42 18.31
CA ILE A 2 -9.81 19.57 18.52
C ILE A 2 -9.15 20.32 17.36
N PHE A 3 -9.40 19.94 16.10
CA PHE A 3 -8.80 20.59 14.93
C PHE A 3 -9.15 22.07 14.82
N LYS A 4 -10.41 22.45 15.13
CA LYS A 4 -10.80 23.87 15.20
C LYS A 4 -9.96 24.64 16.23
N ASN A 5 -9.88 24.11 17.45
CA ASN A 5 -9.13 24.76 18.52
C ASN A 5 -7.63 24.88 18.19
N ILE A 6 -7.00 23.81 17.65
CA ILE A 6 -5.61 23.85 17.21
C ILE A 6 -5.42 24.95 16.16
N SER A 7 -6.29 24.98 15.13
CA SER A 7 -6.14 25.91 14.00
C SER A 7 -6.24 27.39 14.39
N GLN A 8 -6.86 27.69 15.53
CA GLN A 8 -7.00 29.06 16.06
C GLN A 8 -5.78 29.51 16.90
N ASN A 9 -4.92 28.59 17.32
CA ASN A 9 -3.84 28.84 18.28
C ASN A 9 -2.44 28.50 17.74
N ILE A 10 -2.30 28.26 16.43
CA ILE A 10 -1.01 27.99 15.78
C ILE A 10 -0.87 28.85 14.52
N ASP A 11 0.37 29.09 14.09
CA ASP A 11 0.69 29.88 12.92
C ASP A 11 0.03 29.30 11.65
N GLU A 12 -0.29 30.18 10.70
CA GLU A 12 -1.04 29.80 9.49
C GLU A 12 -0.29 28.88 8.54
N ASP A 13 1.04 28.84 8.62
CA ASP A 13 1.89 28.00 7.77
C ASP A 13 2.14 26.59 8.36
N VAL A 14 1.70 26.33 9.59
CA VAL A 14 1.87 25.04 10.26
C VAL A 14 0.86 24.01 9.74
N VAL A 15 1.34 22.86 9.30
CA VAL A 15 0.49 21.72 8.86
C VAL A 15 -0.15 21.05 10.06
N ILE A 16 -1.46 20.80 9.99
CA ILE A 16 -2.23 20.06 11.00
C ILE A 16 -2.48 18.66 10.46
N ALA A 17 -1.91 17.65 11.11
CA ALA A 17 -2.03 16.26 10.67
C ALA A 17 -2.79 15.41 11.70
N SER A 18 -3.66 14.54 11.21
CA SER A 18 -4.29 13.49 12.01
C SER A 18 -3.63 12.14 11.74
N SER A 19 -3.30 11.38 12.78
CA SER A 19 -2.83 9.99 12.66
C SER A 19 -3.95 8.97 12.67
N SER A 20 -5.21 9.40 12.54
CA SER A 20 -6.35 8.48 12.45
C SER A 20 -6.18 7.48 11.31
N SER A 21 -6.45 6.19 11.60
CA SER A 21 -6.32 5.10 10.62
C SER A 21 -7.53 4.94 9.69
N PHE A 22 -8.69 5.55 10.03
CA PHE A 22 -9.95 5.36 9.30
C PHE A 22 -10.73 6.65 9.04
N LEU A 23 -10.63 7.64 9.94
CA LEU A 23 -11.41 8.86 9.79
C LEU A 23 -10.80 9.77 8.72
N PRO A 24 -11.54 10.12 7.66
CA PRO A 24 -11.05 11.00 6.62
C PRO A 24 -10.83 12.42 7.14
N ILE A 25 -9.77 13.06 6.67
CA ILE A 25 -9.41 14.42 7.10
C ILE A 25 -10.50 15.43 6.73
N SER A 26 -11.24 15.22 5.64
CA SER A 26 -12.38 16.07 5.27
C SER A 26 -13.44 16.18 6.37
N LYS A 27 -13.70 15.08 7.11
CA LYS A 27 -14.60 15.06 8.26
C LYS A 27 -13.96 15.65 9.52
N ILE A 28 -12.69 15.29 9.80
CA ILE A 28 -11.97 15.76 10.99
C ILE A 28 -11.81 17.28 10.96
N SER A 29 -11.47 17.85 9.80
CA SER A 29 -11.22 19.27 9.58
C SER A 29 -12.45 20.08 9.18
N GLU A 30 -13.65 19.51 9.22
CA GLU A 30 -14.88 20.14 8.71
C GLU A 30 -15.10 21.55 9.28
N LYS A 31 -14.83 21.76 10.58
CA LYS A 31 -14.99 23.03 11.31
C LYS A 31 -13.68 23.83 11.44
N THR A 32 -12.62 23.43 10.76
CA THR A 32 -11.32 24.10 10.77
C THR A 32 -11.33 25.29 9.81
N ILE A 33 -10.76 26.42 10.20
CA ILE A 33 -10.75 27.64 9.37
C ILE A 33 -9.86 27.41 8.14
N ASN A 34 -8.60 27.02 8.32
CA ASN A 34 -7.62 26.82 7.25
C ASN A 34 -7.51 25.32 6.90
N LYS A 35 -8.52 24.78 6.19
CA LYS A 35 -8.59 23.35 5.80
C LYS A 35 -7.49 22.94 4.82
N ASP A 36 -6.93 23.88 4.10
CA ASP A 36 -5.89 23.69 3.09
C ASP A 36 -4.57 23.20 3.68
N ARG A 37 -4.33 23.40 4.98
CA ARG A 37 -3.18 22.89 5.72
C ARG A 37 -3.43 21.58 6.49
N CYS A 38 -4.65 21.01 6.35
CA CYS A 38 -5.03 19.78 7.05
C CYS A 38 -4.85 18.55 6.16
N LEU A 39 -4.31 17.47 6.73
CA LEU A 39 -4.14 16.16 6.07
C LEU A 39 -4.16 15.01 7.08
N ASN A 40 -4.38 13.77 6.62
CA ASN A 40 -4.01 12.62 7.43
C ASN A 40 -2.56 12.25 7.16
N LEU A 41 -1.85 11.92 8.23
CA LEU A 41 -0.50 11.35 8.20
C LEU A 41 -0.54 10.01 8.93
N HIS A 42 -0.60 8.92 8.15
CA HIS A 42 -0.81 7.58 8.67
C HIS A 42 0.47 6.74 8.56
N PRO A 43 1.28 6.65 9.63
CA PRO A 43 2.45 5.78 9.64
C PRO A 43 2.04 4.31 9.80
N GLY A 44 2.84 3.39 9.25
CA GLY A 44 2.72 1.98 9.56
C GLY A 44 3.02 1.69 11.03
N ASN A 45 2.27 0.77 11.65
CA ASN A 45 2.50 0.36 13.05
C ASN A 45 3.33 -0.93 13.11
N PRO A 46 4.45 -1.00 13.86
CA PRO A 46 5.01 0.06 14.71
C PRO A 46 5.84 1.11 13.92
N PRO A 47 5.61 2.42 14.17
CA PRO A 47 6.16 3.50 13.32
C PRO A 47 7.68 3.67 13.41
N TYR A 48 8.29 3.20 14.49
CA TYR A 48 9.76 3.21 14.65
C TYR A 48 10.46 2.11 13.83
N LEU A 49 9.74 1.06 13.38
CA LEU A 49 10.25 -0.02 12.53
C LEU A 49 9.80 0.12 11.09
N LEU A 50 8.51 0.39 10.84
CA LEU A 50 7.96 0.51 9.49
C LEU A 50 8.24 1.90 8.92
N LYS A 51 9.23 1.97 8.03
CA LYS A 51 9.79 3.23 7.51
C LYS A 51 8.97 3.84 6.38
N PHE A 52 7.63 3.94 6.53
CA PHE A 52 6.76 4.66 5.61
C PHE A 52 5.61 5.34 6.33
N ALA A 53 5.03 6.36 5.69
CA ALA A 53 3.78 6.97 6.12
C ALA A 53 2.94 7.36 4.91
N GLU A 54 1.62 7.12 5.00
CA GLU A 54 0.66 7.57 4.00
C GLU A 54 0.30 9.03 4.27
N ILE A 55 0.40 9.87 3.24
CA ILE A 55 -0.09 11.25 3.24
C ILE A 55 -1.43 11.24 2.51
N VAL A 56 -2.52 11.51 3.23
CA VAL A 56 -3.87 11.46 2.67
C VAL A 56 -4.46 12.87 2.65
N PRO A 57 -4.54 13.52 1.48
CA PRO A 57 -5.11 14.84 1.35
C PRO A 57 -6.64 14.79 1.33
N SER A 58 -7.30 15.84 1.81
CA SER A 58 -8.66 16.17 1.41
C SER A 58 -8.68 16.91 0.06
N LYS A 59 -9.86 17.20 -0.45
CA LYS A 59 -10.03 18.08 -1.64
C LYS A 59 -9.57 19.53 -1.39
N PHE A 60 -9.37 19.92 -0.14
CA PHE A 60 -8.95 21.27 0.26
C PHE A 60 -7.44 21.36 0.51
N THR A 61 -6.75 20.25 0.78
CA THR A 61 -5.34 20.23 1.17
C THR A 61 -4.46 20.86 0.08
N SER A 62 -3.68 21.87 0.44
CA SER A 62 -2.83 22.60 -0.48
C SER A 62 -1.59 21.81 -0.88
N LYS A 63 -1.04 22.13 -2.06
CA LYS A 63 0.25 21.61 -2.52
C LYS A 63 1.37 21.96 -1.53
N LYS A 64 1.36 23.17 -0.94
CA LYS A 64 2.33 23.61 0.07
C LYS A 64 2.35 22.64 1.26
N ALA A 65 1.19 22.34 1.85
CA ALA A 65 1.09 21.41 2.99
C ALA A 65 1.60 20.01 2.64
N LEU A 66 1.29 19.51 1.42
CA LEU A 66 1.77 18.22 0.96
C LEU A 66 3.30 18.19 0.79
N ASP A 67 3.88 19.23 0.21
CA ASP A 67 5.32 19.29 -0.04
C ASP A 67 6.09 19.46 1.28
N GLN A 68 5.62 20.29 2.22
CA GLN A 68 6.17 20.41 3.57
C GLN A 68 6.16 19.03 4.28
N THR A 69 5.04 18.32 4.25
CA THR A 69 4.91 17.02 4.89
C THR A 69 5.85 15.97 4.25
N LYS A 70 5.98 15.97 2.93
CA LYS A 70 6.93 15.08 2.24
C LYS A 70 8.38 15.39 2.63
N CYS A 71 8.75 16.67 2.71
CA CYS A 71 10.09 17.09 3.12
C CYS A 71 10.39 16.63 4.55
N LEU A 72 9.45 16.85 5.49
CA LEU A 72 9.55 16.38 6.86
C LEU A 72 9.76 14.88 6.95
N LEU A 73 8.92 14.07 6.27
CA LEU A 73 9.05 12.62 6.30
C LEU A 73 10.41 12.15 5.77
N LYS A 74 10.89 12.74 4.68
CA LYS A 74 12.20 12.41 4.11
C LYS A 74 13.34 12.77 5.07
N SER A 75 13.30 13.91 5.76
CA SER A 75 14.33 14.34 6.72
C SER A 75 14.48 13.37 7.90
N ILE A 76 13.38 12.74 8.33
CA ILE A 76 13.37 11.69 9.37
C ILE A 76 13.45 10.26 8.80
N LYS A 77 13.87 10.12 7.53
CA LYS A 77 14.07 8.83 6.84
C LYS A 77 12.83 7.94 6.75
N LEU A 78 11.63 8.54 6.69
CA LEU A 78 10.39 7.86 6.35
C LEU A 78 10.09 8.04 4.86
N HIS A 79 9.57 6.98 4.22
CA HIS A 79 9.12 7.02 2.83
C HIS A 79 7.70 7.60 2.75
N PRO A 80 7.50 8.79 2.16
CA PRO A 80 6.18 9.38 1.97
C PRO A 80 5.42 8.67 0.87
N ILE A 81 4.23 8.16 1.17
CA ILE A 81 3.29 7.56 0.21
C ILE A 81 2.11 8.53 0.05
N LEU A 82 2.12 9.32 -1.01
CA LEU A 82 1.05 10.27 -1.28
C LEU A 82 -0.14 9.58 -1.95
N LEU A 83 -1.29 9.57 -1.29
CA LEU A 83 -2.54 9.16 -1.88
C LEU A 83 -3.07 10.29 -2.79
N LYS A 84 -3.73 9.92 -3.88
CA LYS A 84 -4.32 10.90 -4.82
C LYS A 84 -5.65 11.49 -4.34
N LYS A 85 -6.31 10.79 -3.44
CA LYS A 85 -7.60 11.19 -2.82
C LYS A 85 -7.85 10.38 -1.56
N GLU A 86 -8.74 10.88 -0.71
CA GLU A 86 -9.26 10.13 0.44
C GLU A 86 -9.95 8.84 0.01
N VAL A 87 -9.76 7.81 0.80
CA VAL A 87 -10.47 6.54 0.73
C VAL A 87 -10.49 5.92 2.13
N ASP A 88 -11.62 5.35 2.52
CA ASP A 88 -11.75 4.71 3.84
C ASP A 88 -10.72 3.61 4.03
N GLY A 89 -10.01 3.63 5.16
CA GLY A 89 -8.95 2.66 5.50
C GLY A 89 -7.65 2.85 4.70
N PHE A 90 -7.53 3.92 3.92
CA PHE A 90 -6.36 4.29 3.12
C PHE A 90 -5.85 3.13 2.23
N VAL A 91 -4.56 3.01 1.94
CA VAL A 91 -4.05 1.90 1.12
C VAL A 91 -3.57 0.73 1.99
N PHE A 92 -2.82 1.02 3.06
CA PHE A 92 -2.25 0.00 3.93
C PHE A 92 -3.32 -0.90 4.55
N ASN A 93 -4.32 -0.31 5.23
CA ASN A 93 -5.39 -1.08 5.86
C ASN A 93 -6.29 -1.78 4.84
N ARG A 94 -6.49 -1.20 3.65
CA ARG A 94 -7.26 -1.85 2.59
C ARG A 94 -6.58 -3.11 2.06
N LEU A 95 -5.25 -3.08 1.89
CA LEU A 95 -4.49 -4.26 1.46
C LEU A 95 -4.52 -5.35 2.53
N GLN A 96 -4.30 -4.96 3.80
CA GLN A 96 -4.41 -5.89 4.93
C GLN A 96 -5.82 -6.47 5.06
N GLY A 97 -6.84 -5.63 4.98
CA GLY A 97 -8.24 -6.06 5.05
C GLY A 97 -8.66 -6.97 3.90
N ALA A 98 -8.13 -6.77 2.69
CA ALA A 98 -8.38 -7.65 1.56
C ALA A 98 -7.80 -9.06 1.79
N LEU A 99 -6.58 -9.14 2.34
CA LEU A 99 -5.97 -10.41 2.72
C LEU A 99 -6.76 -11.11 3.83
N LEU A 100 -7.12 -10.40 4.89
CA LEU A 100 -7.90 -10.95 6.00
C LEU A 100 -9.29 -11.40 5.55
N LYS A 101 -9.95 -10.65 4.66
CA LYS A 101 -11.26 -11.05 4.10
C LYS A 101 -11.18 -12.41 3.42
N GLU A 102 -10.14 -12.64 2.62
CA GLU A 102 -9.95 -13.94 1.97
C GLU A 102 -9.58 -15.03 2.98
N ALA A 103 -8.70 -14.73 3.95
CA ALA A 103 -8.33 -15.65 5.01
C ALA A 103 -9.55 -16.15 5.80
N TYR A 104 -10.42 -15.24 6.24
CA TYR A 104 -11.68 -15.62 6.91
C TYR A 104 -12.62 -16.39 5.99
N SER A 105 -12.67 -16.09 4.69
CA SER A 105 -13.47 -16.85 3.73
C SER A 105 -13.01 -18.30 3.62
N LEU A 106 -11.71 -18.53 3.58
CA LEU A 106 -11.12 -19.87 3.53
C LEU A 106 -11.42 -20.69 4.80
N ILE A 107 -11.32 -20.06 5.97
CA ILE A 107 -11.68 -20.70 7.27
C ILE A 107 -13.17 -21.02 7.32
N ASN A 108 -14.03 -20.05 6.96
CA ASN A 108 -15.50 -20.24 7.02
C ASN A 108 -16.01 -21.34 6.08
N ASN A 109 -15.21 -21.74 5.07
CA ASN A 109 -15.54 -22.82 4.16
C ASN A 109 -14.76 -24.12 4.47
N ASP A 110 -14.14 -24.23 5.65
CA ASP A 110 -13.39 -25.39 6.14
C ASP A 110 -12.29 -25.86 5.16
N ILE A 111 -11.64 -24.90 4.46
CA ILE A 111 -10.60 -25.19 3.46
C ILE A 111 -9.23 -25.36 4.13
N VAL A 112 -8.96 -24.59 5.21
CA VAL A 112 -7.65 -24.55 5.86
C VAL A 112 -7.78 -23.99 7.28
N GLU A 113 -6.87 -24.39 8.17
CA GLU A 113 -6.77 -23.89 9.53
C GLU A 113 -6.07 -22.50 9.58
N ALA A 114 -6.39 -21.72 10.61
CA ALA A 114 -5.83 -20.37 10.77
C ALA A 114 -4.29 -20.37 10.86
N ASN A 115 -3.71 -21.34 11.56
CA ASN A 115 -2.25 -21.49 11.68
C ASN A 115 -1.56 -21.73 10.32
N ASP A 116 -2.20 -22.46 9.43
CA ASP A 116 -1.65 -22.75 8.12
C ASP A 116 -1.71 -21.51 7.20
N ILE A 117 -2.76 -20.68 7.32
CA ILE A 117 -2.81 -19.38 6.65
C ILE A 117 -1.63 -18.51 7.10
N ASP A 118 -1.41 -18.39 8.41
CA ASP A 118 -0.27 -17.64 8.96
C ASP A 118 1.06 -18.20 8.47
N LEU A 119 1.19 -19.52 8.39
CA LEU A 119 2.39 -20.18 7.87
C LEU A 119 2.61 -19.86 6.39
N ILE A 120 1.58 -19.96 5.55
CA ILE A 120 1.63 -19.63 4.11
C ILE A 120 2.03 -18.17 3.91
N VAL A 121 1.42 -17.25 4.67
CA VAL A 121 1.76 -15.84 4.57
C VAL A 121 3.20 -15.59 5.03
N ARG A 122 3.57 -16.08 6.21
CA ARG A 122 4.89 -15.84 6.81
C ARG A 122 6.03 -16.50 6.05
N LYS A 123 5.89 -17.73 5.58
CA LYS A 123 6.94 -18.50 4.87
C LYS A 123 6.88 -18.35 3.34
N GLY A 124 5.77 -17.87 2.81
CA GLY A 124 5.53 -17.71 1.37
C GLY A 124 5.44 -16.26 0.93
N LEU A 125 4.26 -15.67 1.06
CA LEU A 125 3.97 -14.32 0.55
C LEU A 125 4.84 -13.26 1.23
N GLY A 126 4.94 -13.29 2.56
CA GLY A 126 5.67 -12.31 3.37
C GLY A 126 7.16 -12.26 3.08
N LEU A 127 7.82 -13.42 2.90
CA LEU A 127 9.24 -13.46 2.51
C LEU A 127 9.50 -12.76 1.18
N ARG A 128 8.61 -12.92 0.19
CA ARG A 128 8.72 -12.22 -1.09
C ARG A 128 8.43 -10.74 -0.94
N TRP A 129 7.39 -10.40 -0.19
CA TRP A 129 6.96 -9.01 0.01
C TRP A 129 7.88 -8.21 0.93
N ALA A 130 8.69 -8.85 1.75
CA ALA A 130 9.77 -8.19 2.48
C ALA A 130 10.89 -7.65 1.56
N VAL A 131 11.00 -8.19 0.34
CA VAL A 131 12.05 -7.83 -0.62
C VAL A 131 11.50 -7.04 -1.80
N MET A 132 10.24 -7.27 -2.19
CA MET A 132 9.59 -6.68 -3.35
C MET A 132 8.08 -6.63 -3.16
N GLY A 133 7.41 -5.65 -3.78
CA GLY A 133 5.95 -5.53 -3.72
C GLY A 133 5.22 -6.58 -4.57
N PRO A 134 3.87 -6.66 -4.46
CA PRO A 134 3.06 -7.66 -5.17
C PRO A 134 3.21 -7.59 -6.70
N PHE A 135 3.26 -6.39 -7.27
CA PHE A 135 3.42 -6.22 -8.72
C PHE A 135 4.83 -6.63 -9.21
N GLU A 136 5.88 -6.37 -8.45
CA GLU A 136 7.20 -6.85 -8.77
C GLU A 136 7.30 -8.37 -8.62
N THR A 137 6.64 -8.94 -7.62
CA THR A 137 6.57 -10.39 -7.42
C THR A 137 6.04 -11.09 -8.67
N ILE A 138 4.88 -10.69 -9.19
CA ILE A 138 4.29 -11.31 -10.38
C ILE A 138 5.06 -11.00 -11.67
N ASP A 139 5.74 -9.85 -11.72
CA ASP A 139 6.61 -9.46 -12.83
C ASP A 139 7.82 -10.40 -12.95
N LEU A 140 8.45 -10.74 -11.84
CA LEU A 140 9.63 -11.60 -11.80
C LEU A 140 9.31 -13.11 -11.86
N ASN A 141 8.08 -13.51 -11.57
CA ASN A 141 7.68 -14.91 -11.57
C ASN A 141 7.35 -15.49 -12.96
N THR A 142 7.25 -14.65 -13.98
CA THR A 142 6.83 -15.10 -15.31
C THR A 142 7.84 -14.65 -16.36
N LYS A 143 8.37 -15.57 -17.14
CA LYS A 143 9.19 -15.24 -18.34
C LYS A 143 8.33 -14.40 -19.30
N GLY A 144 8.72 -13.16 -19.55
CA GLY A 144 7.92 -12.17 -20.29
C GLY A 144 7.19 -11.18 -19.37
N GLY A 145 7.40 -11.27 -18.05
CA GLY A 145 6.98 -10.29 -17.06
C GLY A 145 5.49 -10.23 -16.78
N ILE A 146 5.10 -9.15 -16.11
CA ILE A 146 3.72 -8.91 -15.66
C ILE A 146 2.70 -8.89 -16.82
N GLU A 147 3.11 -8.53 -18.03
CA GLU A 147 2.21 -8.56 -19.19
C GLU A 147 1.78 -9.99 -19.52
N LYS A 148 2.76 -10.92 -19.63
CA LYS A 148 2.47 -12.33 -19.87
C LYS A 148 1.74 -12.96 -18.68
N HIS A 149 2.16 -12.64 -17.45
CA HIS A 149 1.47 -13.05 -16.24
C HIS A 149 0.00 -12.64 -16.26
N SER A 150 -0.28 -11.38 -16.58
CA SER A 150 -1.65 -10.86 -16.62
C SER A 150 -2.53 -11.56 -17.66
N LYS A 151 -1.97 -11.87 -18.85
CA LYS A 151 -2.69 -12.62 -19.89
C LYS A 151 -3.07 -14.03 -19.43
N ILE A 152 -2.19 -14.70 -18.69
CA ILE A 152 -2.38 -16.07 -18.22
C ILE A 152 -3.24 -16.12 -16.96
N MET A 153 -2.88 -15.37 -15.93
CA MET A 153 -3.41 -15.54 -14.58
C MET A 153 -4.67 -14.72 -14.27
N ILE A 154 -4.88 -13.58 -14.92
CA ILE A 154 -6.07 -12.75 -14.64
C ILE A 154 -7.39 -13.49 -14.90
N PRO A 155 -7.54 -14.31 -15.96
CA PRO A 155 -8.76 -15.12 -16.14
C PRO A 155 -9.04 -16.03 -14.94
N PHE A 156 -8.01 -16.69 -14.38
CA PHE A 156 -8.15 -17.53 -13.19
C PHE A 156 -8.53 -16.72 -11.96
N TYR A 157 -7.84 -15.58 -11.70
CA TYR A 157 -8.20 -14.71 -10.57
C TYR A 157 -9.65 -14.19 -10.70
N LYS A 158 -10.09 -13.86 -11.91
CA LYS A 158 -11.48 -13.46 -12.13
C LYS A 158 -12.46 -14.57 -11.78
N SER A 159 -12.18 -15.82 -12.16
CA SER A 159 -13.05 -16.96 -11.85
C SER A 159 -13.11 -17.25 -10.34
N MET A 160 -11.99 -17.11 -9.63
CA MET A 160 -11.92 -17.31 -8.16
C MET A 160 -12.81 -16.32 -7.41
N PHE A 161 -12.92 -15.08 -7.91
CA PHE A 161 -13.66 -13.99 -7.24
C PHE A 161 -15.01 -13.64 -7.90
N SER A 162 -15.43 -14.36 -8.95
CA SER A 162 -16.64 -14.03 -9.73
C SER A 162 -17.96 -14.31 -9.00
N LYS A 163 -17.95 -15.13 -7.95
CA LYS A 163 -19.19 -15.58 -7.26
C LYS A 163 -19.86 -14.50 -6.41
N LYS A 164 -19.21 -13.37 -6.10
CA LYS A 164 -19.76 -12.29 -5.22
C LYS A 164 -19.34 -10.86 -5.58
N GLY A 165 -19.21 -10.48 -6.84
CA GLY A 165 -18.97 -9.08 -7.16
C GLY A 165 -18.12 -8.83 -8.41
N LYS A 166 -18.10 -7.57 -8.87
CA LYS A 166 -17.28 -7.13 -10.00
C LYS A 166 -15.80 -7.38 -9.70
N SER A 167 -15.17 -8.20 -10.54
CA SER A 167 -13.72 -8.40 -10.48
C SER A 167 -13.01 -7.09 -10.80
N ASN A 168 -12.16 -6.61 -9.90
CA ASN A 168 -11.40 -5.36 -10.08
C ASN A 168 -10.21 -5.50 -11.06
N PHE A 169 -10.12 -6.59 -11.82
CA PHE A 169 -9.10 -6.81 -12.83
C PHE A 169 -9.51 -6.17 -14.18
N GLU A 170 -9.59 -4.83 -14.19
CA GLU A 170 -9.96 -4.06 -15.37
C GLU A 170 -8.77 -3.92 -16.34
N LYS A 171 -9.04 -4.01 -17.67
CA LYS A 171 -8.00 -3.86 -18.72
C LYS A 171 -7.18 -2.58 -18.57
N LYS A 172 -7.83 -1.46 -18.18
CA LYS A 172 -7.17 -0.17 -17.97
C LYS A 172 -6.14 -0.24 -16.84
N SER A 173 -6.50 -0.82 -15.71
CA SER A 173 -5.62 -0.98 -14.54
C SER A 173 -4.44 -1.89 -14.85
N ILE A 174 -4.69 -3.02 -15.54
CA ILE A 174 -3.65 -3.96 -15.95
C ILE A 174 -2.64 -3.27 -16.89
N LYS A 175 -3.09 -2.58 -17.95
CA LYS A 175 -2.22 -1.83 -18.86
C LYS A 175 -1.36 -0.81 -18.15
N LYS A 176 -1.95 -0.07 -17.19
CA LYS A 176 -1.22 0.92 -16.39
C LYS A 176 -0.10 0.29 -15.58
N VAL A 177 -0.39 -0.80 -14.86
CA VAL A 177 0.61 -1.52 -14.04
C VAL A 177 1.73 -2.10 -14.92
N ILE A 178 1.40 -2.67 -16.09
CA ILE A 178 2.40 -3.15 -17.06
C ILE A 178 3.35 -2.01 -17.48
N ALA A 179 2.81 -0.87 -17.88
CA ALA A 179 3.60 0.28 -18.33
C ALA A 179 4.53 0.81 -17.21
N GLU A 180 4.02 0.96 -15.99
CA GLU A 180 4.80 1.38 -14.83
C GLU A 180 5.92 0.37 -14.51
N ARG A 181 5.62 -0.94 -14.54
CA ARG A 181 6.62 -1.98 -14.32
C ARG A 181 7.71 -2.00 -15.40
N ARG A 182 7.37 -1.87 -16.69
CA ARG A 182 8.37 -1.83 -17.77
C ARG A 182 9.27 -0.60 -17.70
N LYS A 183 8.74 0.53 -17.26
CA LYS A 183 9.54 1.74 -16.99
C LYS A 183 10.56 1.53 -15.86
N LEU A 184 10.17 0.86 -14.79
CA LEU A 184 11.05 0.57 -13.65
C LEU A 184 12.04 -0.57 -13.93
N LEU A 185 11.61 -1.60 -14.63
CA LEU A 185 12.41 -2.80 -14.92
C LEU A 185 12.16 -3.27 -16.37
N PRO A 186 13.01 -2.88 -17.33
CA PRO A 186 12.99 -3.41 -18.70
C PRO A 186 13.18 -4.94 -18.72
N LEU A 187 12.56 -5.63 -19.70
CA LEU A 187 12.61 -7.10 -19.81
C LEU A 187 14.05 -7.66 -19.84
N GLY A 188 14.98 -6.99 -20.53
CA GLY A 188 16.37 -7.41 -20.60
C GLY A 188 17.13 -7.37 -19.25
N LYS A 189 16.59 -6.68 -18.23
CA LYS A 189 17.21 -6.62 -16.90
C LYS A 189 16.56 -7.59 -15.89
N MET A 190 15.55 -8.37 -16.30
CA MET A 190 14.81 -9.24 -15.39
C MET A 190 15.67 -10.34 -14.78
N SER A 191 16.56 -10.98 -15.54
CA SER A 191 17.45 -12.04 -15.04
C SER A 191 18.31 -11.56 -13.87
N ALA A 192 18.95 -10.40 -14.03
CA ALA A 192 19.74 -9.80 -12.96
C ALA A 192 18.88 -9.46 -11.71
N ARG A 193 17.65 -8.98 -11.92
CA ARG A 193 16.74 -8.66 -10.81
C ARG A 193 16.24 -9.91 -10.10
N ILE A 194 16.00 -11.01 -10.81
CA ILE A 194 15.67 -12.33 -10.24
C ILE A 194 16.80 -12.82 -9.35
N SER A 195 18.03 -12.80 -9.85
CA SER A 195 19.22 -13.19 -9.06
C SER A 195 19.38 -12.34 -7.80
N TRP A 196 19.17 -11.03 -7.90
CA TRP A 196 19.15 -10.12 -6.74
C TRP A 196 18.08 -10.51 -5.72
N ARG A 197 16.84 -10.78 -6.17
CA ARG A 197 15.72 -11.23 -5.33
C ARG A 197 16.08 -12.48 -4.53
N ASP A 198 16.60 -13.49 -5.23
CA ASP A 198 16.91 -14.79 -4.63
C ASP A 198 17.99 -14.66 -3.54
N LYS A 199 19.04 -13.88 -3.81
CA LYS A 199 20.08 -13.56 -2.82
C LYS A 199 19.51 -12.85 -1.59
N LYS A 200 18.56 -11.91 -1.77
CA LYS A 200 17.93 -11.17 -0.65
C LYS A 200 17.02 -12.07 0.18
N ILE A 201 16.18 -12.90 -0.47
CA ILE A 201 15.32 -13.84 0.22
C ILE A 201 16.14 -14.88 1.00
N PHE A 202 17.21 -15.41 0.41
CA PHE A 202 18.11 -16.33 1.08
C PHE A 202 18.74 -15.73 2.35
N LYS A 203 19.24 -14.47 2.28
CA LYS A 203 19.74 -13.76 3.45
C LYS A 203 18.66 -13.59 4.53
N LEU A 204 17.44 -13.21 4.14
CA LEU A 204 16.33 -13.05 5.07
C LEU A 204 15.96 -14.37 5.77
N ILE A 205 15.91 -15.48 5.02
CA ILE A 205 15.64 -16.80 5.60
C ILE A 205 16.69 -17.18 6.66
N ASN A 206 17.97 -16.89 6.41
CA ASN A 206 19.04 -17.17 7.36
C ASN A 206 19.00 -16.28 8.61
N LEU A 207 18.42 -15.07 8.52
CA LEU A 207 18.19 -14.20 9.68
C LEU A 207 16.97 -14.61 10.52
N LEU A 208 16.05 -15.41 9.96
CA LEU A 208 14.81 -15.85 10.59
C LEU A 208 14.89 -17.29 11.15
N LYS A 209 16.06 -17.93 11.07
CA LYS A 209 16.38 -19.21 11.73
C LYS A 209 16.83 -18.98 13.15
#